data_7fa7c0b139a7a01d50764eb4bac1acc4
#
_entry.id   7fa7c0b139a7a01d50764eb4bac1acc4
#
_cell.length_a   1.000
_cell.length_b   1.000
_cell.length_c   1.000
_cell.angle_alpha   90.00
_cell.angle_beta   90.00
_cell.angle_gamma   90.00
#
_symmetry.space_group_name_H-M   'P 1'
#
loop_
_entity.id
_entity.type
_entity.pdbx_description
1 polymer ?
#
loop_
_entity_poly.entity_id
_entity_poly.type
_entity_poly.pdbx_seq_one_letter_code
_entity_poly.pdbx_strand_id
1 'polypeptide(L)'
;INLIPPEEKLLPPFGVYVTEVFIDDKRYYGVTNVGCKPTIKGNNPVGVETHLLDFREDVYEKVVTVEFLTMIREERRFDSIEKLQEQMMNDIAFTRAFFTKMK
;
A
#
# COMPACT_ATOMS: atom_id res chain seq x y z
N ILE A 1 5.99 1.37 4.06
CA ILE A 1 7.27 1.02 3.46
C ILE A 1 7.23 1.20 1.95
N ASN A 2 8.34 1.61 1.40
CA ASN A 2 8.51 1.72 -0.04
C ASN A 2 9.10 0.42 -0.55
N LEU A 3 8.44 -0.18 -1.52
CA LEU A 3 8.85 -1.47 -2.07
C LEU A 3 9.44 -1.28 -3.46
N ILE A 4 10.39 -2.14 -3.82
CA ILE A 4 10.89 -2.21 -5.17
C ILE A 4 9.90 -3.05 -5.96
N PRO A 5 9.17 -2.46 -6.93
CA PRO A 5 8.14 -3.22 -7.63
C PRO A 5 8.75 -4.23 -8.60
N PRO A 6 8.03 -5.30 -8.90
CA PRO A 6 8.38 -6.17 -10.00
C PRO A 6 8.17 -5.43 -11.32
N GLU A 7 8.34 -6.12 -12.45
CA GLU A 7 8.03 -5.53 -13.74
C GLU A 7 6.61 -4.99 -13.75
N GLU A 8 6.40 -3.85 -14.40
CA GLU A 8 5.10 -3.15 -14.40
C GLU A 8 3.93 -4.05 -14.80
N LYS A 9 4.15 -4.95 -15.75
CA LYS A 9 3.09 -5.85 -16.21
C LYS A 9 2.60 -6.83 -15.16
N LEU A 10 3.32 -6.98 -14.04
CA LEU A 10 2.93 -7.85 -12.94
C LEU A 10 2.21 -7.10 -11.82
N LEU A 11 2.08 -5.78 -11.93
CA LEU A 11 1.39 -4.97 -10.94
C LEU A 11 -0.09 -4.82 -11.30
N PRO A 12 -0.97 -4.70 -10.29
CA PRO A 12 -2.36 -4.39 -10.55
C PRO A 12 -2.53 -2.95 -11.03
N PRO A 13 -3.71 -2.54 -11.50
CA PRO A 13 -3.96 -1.15 -11.86
C PRO A 13 -3.64 -0.19 -10.72
N PHE A 14 -3.35 1.06 -11.05
CA PHE A 14 -3.08 2.09 -10.04
C PHE A 14 -4.26 2.24 -9.10
N GLY A 15 -3.98 2.32 -7.82
CA GLY A 15 -5.02 2.46 -6.81
C GLY A 15 -4.50 2.11 -5.44
N VAL A 16 -5.41 2.07 -4.50
CA VAL A 16 -5.14 1.73 -3.10
C VAL A 16 -5.82 0.40 -2.79
N TYR A 17 -5.09 -0.50 -2.19
CA TYR A 17 -5.50 -1.90 -2.03
C TYR A 17 -5.39 -2.36 -0.59
N VAL A 18 -6.30 -3.28 -0.23
CA VAL A 18 -6.12 -4.12 0.95
C VAL A 18 -5.11 -5.19 0.59
N THR A 19 -4.09 -5.37 1.42
CA THR A 19 -3.03 -6.36 1.15
C THR A 19 -2.73 -7.20 2.38
N GLU A 20 -2.23 -8.42 2.13
CA GLU A 20 -1.53 -9.21 3.15
C GLU A 20 -0.04 -9.13 2.85
N VAL A 21 0.75 -8.90 3.88
CA VAL A 21 2.19 -8.70 3.74
C VAL A 21 2.90 -9.73 4.59
N PHE A 22 3.84 -10.45 3.98
CA PHE A 22 4.59 -11.52 4.66
C PHE A 22 6.04 -11.07 4.80
N ILE A 23 6.50 -11.05 6.05
CA ILE A 23 7.88 -10.66 6.41
C ILE A 23 8.38 -11.67 7.43
N ASP A 24 9.47 -12.38 7.10
CA ASP A 24 10.08 -13.36 8.03
C ASP A 24 9.06 -14.38 8.57
N ASP A 25 8.25 -14.97 7.70
CA ASP A 25 7.23 -15.96 8.05
C ASP A 25 6.09 -15.43 8.90
N LYS A 26 6.02 -14.11 9.09
CA LYS A 26 4.92 -13.47 9.80
C LYS A 26 4.01 -12.77 8.81
N ARG A 27 2.71 -12.78 9.10
CA ARG A 27 1.70 -12.15 8.28
C ARG A 27 1.22 -10.85 8.91
N TYR A 28 1.18 -9.80 8.11
CA TYR A 28 0.67 -8.50 8.52
C TYR A 28 -0.41 -8.05 7.55
N TYR A 29 -1.27 -7.16 8.00
CA TYR A 29 -2.27 -6.54 7.16
C TYR A 29 -1.75 -5.18 6.71
N GLY A 30 -2.04 -4.81 5.47
CA GLY A 30 -1.52 -3.58 4.92
C GLY A 30 -2.50 -2.85 4.01
N VAL A 31 -2.21 -1.57 3.84
CA VAL A 31 -2.84 -0.71 2.84
C VAL A 31 -1.73 -0.36 1.86
N THR A 32 -1.90 -0.72 0.60
CA THR A 32 -0.86 -0.55 -0.41
C THR A 32 -1.34 0.38 -1.51
N ASN A 33 -0.54 1.41 -1.79
CA ASN A 33 -0.77 2.33 -2.89
C ASN A 33 0.15 1.97 -4.05
N VAL A 34 -0.44 1.72 -5.22
CA VAL A 34 0.29 1.53 -6.48
C VAL A 34 0.03 2.76 -7.33
N GLY A 35 1.07 3.50 -7.67
CA GLY A 35 0.91 4.73 -8.42
C GLY A 35 2.20 5.27 -8.96
N CYS A 36 2.12 6.43 -9.62
CA CYS A 36 3.29 7.12 -10.13
C CYS A 36 3.87 8.04 -9.08
N LYS A 37 5.19 8.01 -8.91
CA LYS A 37 5.90 8.95 -8.06
C LYS A 37 6.43 10.08 -8.91
N PRO A 38 6.11 11.35 -8.59
CA PRO A 38 6.71 12.47 -9.30
C PRO A 38 8.20 12.53 -9.03
N THR A 39 9.00 12.79 -10.07
CA THR A 39 10.43 12.96 -9.94
C THR A 39 10.86 14.28 -10.56
N ILE A 40 12.02 14.77 -10.11
CA ILE A 40 12.58 16.03 -10.61
C ILE A 40 12.95 15.92 -12.10
N LYS A 41 13.28 14.73 -12.56
CA LYS A 41 13.73 14.51 -13.94
C LYS A 41 12.60 14.26 -14.93
N GLY A 42 11.35 14.41 -14.51
CA GLY A 42 10.21 14.21 -15.40
C GLY A 42 9.82 12.76 -15.65
N ASN A 43 10.58 11.81 -15.16
CA ASN A 43 10.17 10.40 -15.16
C ASN A 43 9.22 10.16 -14.01
N ASN A 44 8.14 9.43 -14.26
CA ASN A 44 7.18 9.09 -13.21
C ASN A 44 7.18 7.58 -13.00
N PRO A 45 8.19 7.04 -12.31
CA PRO A 45 8.25 5.60 -12.09
C PRO A 45 7.08 5.12 -11.24
N VAL A 46 6.66 3.91 -11.50
CA VAL A 46 5.63 3.27 -10.68
C VAL A 46 6.22 2.99 -9.30
N GLY A 47 5.51 3.39 -8.27
CA GLY A 47 5.89 3.13 -6.88
C GLY A 47 4.87 2.25 -6.20
N VAL A 48 5.36 1.41 -5.31
CA VAL A 48 4.52 0.58 -4.43
C VAL A 48 4.86 0.97 -3.01
N GLU A 49 3.88 1.52 -2.31
CA GLU A 49 4.07 2.03 -0.96
C GLU A 49 3.03 1.38 -0.05
N THR A 50 3.50 0.72 1.00
CA THR A 50 2.62 -0.05 1.89
C THR A 50 2.69 0.49 3.31
N HIS A 51 1.51 0.75 3.88
CA HIS A 51 1.35 1.05 5.29
C HIS A 51 0.93 -0.23 6.00
N LEU A 52 1.78 -0.73 6.90
CA LEU A 52 1.50 -1.95 7.66
C LEU A 52 0.72 -1.60 8.92
N LEU A 53 -0.36 -2.33 9.16
CA LEU A 53 -1.18 -2.14 10.36
C LEU A 53 -0.49 -2.84 11.53
N ASP A 54 -0.45 -2.16 12.68
CA ASP A 54 0.05 -2.72 13.93
C ASP A 54 1.51 -3.24 13.83
N PHE A 55 2.31 -2.60 12.96
CA PHE A 55 3.70 -2.99 12.73
C PHE A 55 4.62 -1.88 13.22
N ARG A 56 5.64 -2.25 13.99
CA ARG A 56 6.57 -1.30 14.60
C ARG A 56 8.04 -1.69 14.46
N GLU A 57 8.32 -2.72 13.67
CA GLU A 57 9.68 -3.20 13.47
C GLU A 57 10.27 -2.59 12.20
N ASP A 58 11.60 -2.60 12.13
CA ASP A 58 12.32 -2.18 10.93
C ASP A 58 12.34 -3.34 9.94
N VAL A 59 12.03 -3.04 8.67
CA VAL A 59 12.02 -4.05 7.60
C VAL A 59 13.21 -3.91 6.66
N TYR A 60 14.22 -3.17 7.07
CA TYR A 60 15.39 -2.93 6.25
C TYR A 60 16.08 -4.24 5.87
N GLU A 61 16.38 -4.40 4.58
CA GLU A 61 17.03 -5.58 4.00
C GLU A 61 16.26 -6.91 4.17
N LYS A 62 14.96 -6.84 4.41
CA LYS A 62 14.14 -8.05 4.48
C LYS A 62 13.40 -8.27 3.18
N VAL A 63 13.17 -9.53 2.85
CA VAL A 63 12.32 -9.91 1.72
C VAL A 63 10.87 -9.78 2.15
N VAL A 64 10.10 -9.02 1.38
CA VAL A 64 8.69 -8.75 1.67
C VAL A 64 7.84 -9.25 0.52
N THR A 65 6.85 -10.07 0.84
CA THR A 65 5.87 -10.55 -0.14
C THR A 65 4.55 -9.85 0.12
N VAL A 66 3.97 -9.27 -0.92
CA VAL A 66 2.71 -8.53 -0.82
C VAL A 66 1.67 -9.22 -1.69
N GLU A 67 0.56 -9.61 -1.09
CA GLU A 67 -0.59 -10.16 -1.81
C GLU A 67 -1.70 -9.12 -1.85
N PHE A 68 -2.15 -8.76 -3.06
CA PHE A 68 -3.23 -7.80 -3.27
C PHE A 68 -4.56 -8.53 -3.17
N LEU A 69 -5.43 -8.10 -2.27
CA LEU A 69 -6.71 -8.78 -2.03
C LEU A 69 -7.88 -8.08 -2.69
N THR A 70 -8.01 -6.79 -2.50
CA THR A 70 -9.11 -6.02 -3.12
C THR A 70 -8.72 -4.56 -3.22
N MET A 71 -9.24 -3.89 -4.26
CA MET A 71 -9.04 -2.46 -4.42
C MET A 71 -9.97 -1.70 -3.49
N ILE A 72 -9.42 -0.78 -2.71
CA ILE A 72 -10.21 0.12 -1.87
C ILE A 72 -10.74 1.27 -2.73
N ARG A 73 -9.88 1.86 -3.53
CA ARG A 73 -10.22 3.02 -4.37
C ARG A 73 -9.15 3.26 -5.42
N GLU A 74 -9.51 4.03 -6.43
CA GLU A 74 -8.54 4.48 -7.41
C GLU A 74 -7.62 5.53 -6.80
N GLU A 75 -6.44 5.70 -7.40
CA GLU A 75 -5.51 6.73 -6.98
C GLU A 75 -6.11 8.11 -7.23
N ARG A 76 -5.93 9.03 -6.30
CA ARG A 76 -6.42 10.40 -6.43
C ARG A 76 -5.49 11.38 -5.74
N ARG A 77 -5.59 12.65 -6.15
CA ARG A 77 -4.84 13.72 -5.52
C ARG A 77 -5.69 14.40 -4.46
N PHE A 78 -5.03 15.00 -3.49
CA PHE A 78 -5.69 15.70 -2.40
C PHE A 78 -5.24 17.15 -2.37
N ASP A 79 -6.18 18.05 -2.05
CA ASP A 79 -5.91 19.49 -2.00
C ASP A 79 -5.14 19.91 -0.76
N SER A 80 -5.12 19.06 0.27
CA SER A 80 -4.45 19.38 1.52
C SER A 80 -3.95 18.13 2.19
N ILE A 81 -2.99 18.31 3.10
CA ILE A 81 -2.47 17.20 3.91
C ILE A 81 -3.56 16.63 4.80
N GLU A 82 -4.45 17.49 5.33
CA GLU A 82 -5.54 17.06 6.20
C GLU A 82 -6.51 16.14 5.46
N LYS A 83 -6.83 16.45 4.21
CA LYS A 83 -7.71 15.60 3.41
C LYS A 83 -7.04 14.26 3.08
N LEU A 84 -5.74 14.28 2.80
CA LEU A 84 -4.98 13.06 2.58
C LEU A 84 -4.99 12.18 3.82
N GLN A 85 -4.72 12.76 4.98
CA GLN A 85 -4.71 12.01 6.25
C GLN A 85 -6.07 11.42 6.57
N GLU A 86 -7.13 12.19 6.34
CA GLU A 86 -8.50 11.71 6.55
C GLU A 86 -8.81 10.50 5.67
N GLN A 87 -8.43 10.58 4.39
CA GLN A 87 -8.64 9.45 3.49
C GLN A 87 -7.80 8.24 3.89
N MET A 88 -6.56 8.44 4.33
CA MET A 88 -5.72 7.34 4.80
C MET A 88 -6.33 6.66 6.02
N MET A 89 -6.92 7.42 6.93
CA MET A 89 -7.61 6.84 8.09
C MET A 89 -8.82 6.02 7.65
N ASN A 90 -9.55 6.49 6.65
CA ASN A 90 -10.67 5.74 6.09
C ASN A 90 -10.20 4.45 5.42
N ASP A 91 -9.09 4.49 4.71
CA ASP A 91 -8.51 3.31 4.07
C ASP A 91 -8.10 2.26 5.12
N ILE A 92 -7.50 2.71 6.22
CA ILE A 92 -7.12 1.83 7.32
C ILE A 92 -8.37 1.20 7.96
N ALA A 93 -9.38 2.01 8.21
CA ALA A 93 -10.64 1.51 8.79
C ALA A 93 -11.31 0.48 7.88
N PHE A 94 -11.31 0.73 6.58
CA PHE A 94 -11.84 -0.22 5.60
C PHE A 94 -11.07 -1.55 5.67
N THR A 95 -9.75 -1.45 5.74
CA THR A 95 -8.89 -2.64 5.78
C THR A 95 -9.12 -3.46 7.03
N ARG A 96 -9.23 -2.81 8.19
CA ARG A 96 -9.53 -3.53 9.44
C ARG A 96 -10.88 -4.22 9.38
N ALA A 97 -11.89 -3.55 8.83
CA ALA A 97 -13.21 -4.14 8.68
C ALA A 97 -13.19 -5.32 7.71
N PHE A 98 -12.44 -5.20 6.63
CA PHE A 98 -12.28 -6.27 5.63
C PHE A 98 -11.75 -7.55 6.28
N PHE A 99 -10.67 -7.44 7.04
CA PHE A 99 -10.08 -8.61 7.68
C PHE A 99 -10.94 -9.16 8.83
N THR A 100 -11.67 -8.30 9.51
CA THR A 100 -12.61 -8.74 10.55
C THR A 100 -13.71 -9.62 9.95
N LYS A 101 -14.21 -9.26 8.77
CA LYS A 101 -15.27 -10.03 8.10
C LYS A 101 -14.76 -11.36 7.54
N MET A 102 -13.46 -11.49 7.31
CA MET A 102 -12.88 -12.73 6.76
C MET A 102 -12.66 -13.81 7.82
N LYS A 103 -12.76 -13.47 9.08
CA LYS A 103 -12.54 -14.42 10.17
C LYS A 103 -13.78 -15.23 10.47
#